data_4fd83a00531e35563893ac5da8dd11a1
#
_entry.id   4fd83a00531e35563893ac5da8dd11a1
#
_cell.length_a   1.000
_cell.length_b   1.000
_cell.length_c   1.000
_cell.angle_alpha   90.00
_cell.angle_beta   90.00
_cell.angle_gamma   90.00
#
_symmetry.space_group_name_H-M   'P 1'
#
loop_
_entity.id
_entity.type
_entity.pdbx_description
1 polymer ?
#
loop_
_entity_poly.entity_id
_entity_poly.type
_entity_poly.pdbx_seq_one_letter_code
_entity_poly.pdbx_strand_id
1 'polypeptide(L)'
;MGVIVRGKSEGVKGTKVLGVHGGNLYLLTGSEWKLLARKEKMEASFHEEARRTVNRIMRNCMLIAGCAAVLGAGALLAQDSGKKSSGASGNAAAVARGKSVFQQKCAVCHYDNSDQKKIGPGLKGLSKRGTFSVNGAKITDESLKTWIENGDQLMPPFKETLEPGQIKDVIAYVKTL
;
A
#
# COMPACT_ATOMS: atom_id res chain seq x y z
N MET A 1 -29.38 -4.75 -9.89
CA MET A 1 -30.73 -5.20 -9.48
C MET A 1 -30.83 -6.68 -9.82
N GLY A 2 -30.72 -7.56 -8.85
CA GLY A 2 -30.80 -9.02 -9.05
C GLY A 2 -32.22 -9.51 -8.82
N VAL A 3 -32.79 -10.20 -9.80
CA VAL A 3 -34.13 -10.79 -9.69
C VAL A 3 -33.98 -12.16 -9.03
N ILE A 4 -34.60 -12.33 -7.86
CA ILE A 4 -34.65 -13.62 -7.15
C ILE A 4 -35.91 -14.35 -7.62
N VAL A 5 -35.76 -15.44 -8.36
CA VAL A 5 -36.85 -16.35 -8.69
C VAL A 5 -36.86 -17.49 -7.65
N ARG A 6 -37.84 -17.51 -6.75
CA ARG A 6 -38.07 -18.63 -5.82
C ARG A 6 -38.80 -19.75 -6.54
N GLY A 7 -38.12 -20.84 -6.82
CA GLY A 7 -38.75 -22.11 -7.18
C GLY A 7 -38.97 -22.96 -5.93
N LYS A 8 -40.23 -23.33 -5.63
CA LYS A 8 -40.62 -24.25 -4.56
C LYS A 8 -40.49 -25.67 -5.13
N SER A 9 -39.53 -26.46 -4.63
CA SER A 9 -39.47 -27.89 -4.89
C SER A 9 -39.74 -28.65 -3.58
N GLU A 10 -40.80 -29.42 -3.58
CA GLU A 10 -41.15 -30.30 -2.46
C GLU A 10 -40.20 -31.53 -2.45
N GLY A 11 -39.62 -31.83 -1.31
CA GLY A 11 -39.16 -33.19 -0.96
C GLY A 11 -37.67 -33.52 -1.03
N VAL A 12 -36.72 -32.55 -1.01
CA VAL A 12 -35.28 -32.89 -0.88
C VAL A 12 -34.64 -32.04 0.22
N LYS A 13 -34.01 -32.68 1.19
CA LYS A 13 -33.16 -32.02 2.21
C LYS A 13 -31.96 -31.34 1.53
N GLY A 14 -32.10 -30.06 1.26
CA GLY A 14 -31.07 -29.23 0.65
C GLY A 14 -31.72 -28.29 -0.37
N THR A 15 -32.22 -27.14 0.10
CA THR A 15 -32.84 -26.13 -0.75
C THR A 15 -31.75 -25.54 -1.68
N LYS A 16 -31.76 -25.96 -2.95
CA LYS A 16 -30.94 -25.32 -3.98
C LYS A 16 -31.66 -24.06 -4.43
N VAL A 17 -31.01 -22.94 -4.33
CA VAL A 17 -31.54 -21.64 -4.81
C VAL A 17 -30.83 -21.29 -6.13
N LEU A 18 -31.64 -21.01 -7.15
CA LEU A 18 -31.14 -20.54 -8.42
C LEU A 18 -30.82 -19.05 -8.30
N GLY A 19 -29.56 -18.68 -8.42
CA GLY A 19 -29.11 -17.28 -8.39
C GLY A 19 -28.45 -16.86 -9.69
N VAL A 20 -28.69 -15.64 -10.14
CA VAL A 20 -28.03 -15.06 -11.31
C VAL A 20 -27.01 -14.03 -10.81
N HIS A 21 -25.74 -14.25 -11.12
CA HIS A 21 -24.67 -13.31 -10.80
C HIS A 21 -23.82 -13.09 -12.06
N GLY A 22 -23.64 -11.83 -12.45
CA GLY A 22 -22.85 -11.48 -13.63
C GLY A 22 -23.33 -12.08 -14.95
N GLY A 23 -24.63 -12.35 -15.09
CA GLY A 23 -25.23 -12.95 -16.29
C GLY A 23 -25.16 -14.48 -16.35
N ASN A 24 -24.52 -15.14 -15.37
CA ASN A 24 -24.45 -16.61 -15.30
C ASN A 24 -25.39 -17.18 -14.23
N LEU A 25 -25.93 -18.36 -14.53
CA LEU A 25 -26.86 -19.09 -13.65
C LEU A 25 -26.07 -20.05 -12.77
N TYR A 26 -26.25 -19.94 -11.44
CA TYR A 26 -25.60 -20.80 -10.46
C TYR A 26 -26.63 -21.54 -9.59
N LEU A 27 -26.38 -22.82 -9.36
CA LEU A 27 -27.11 -23.65 -8.40
C LEU A 27 -26.29 -23.68 -7.10
N LEU A 28 -26.73 -22.94 -6.07
CA LEU A 28 -26.02 -22.81 -4.81
C LEU A 28 -26.78 -23.46 -3.66
N THR A 29 -26.05 -24.02 -2.72
CA THR A 29 -26.61 -24.50 -1.45
C THR A 29 -26.84 -23.31 -0.50
N GLY A 30 -27.69 -23.48 0.51
CA GLY A 30 -28.00 -22.39 1.44
C GLY A 30 -26.80 -21.84 2.22
N SER A 31 -25.72 -22.60 2.35
CA SER A 31 -24.45 -22.15 2.96
C SER A 31 -23.62 -21.27 2.03
N GLU A 32 -23.55 -21.66 0.77
CA GLU A 32 -22.79 -20.91 -0.26
C GLU A 32 -23.45 -19.55 -0.54
N TRP A 33 -24.79 -19.50 -0.55
CA TRP A 33 -25.53 -18.25 -0.69
C TRP A 33 -25.22 -17.27 0.46
N LYS A 34 -25.15 -17.76 1.69
CA LYS A 34 -24.79 -16.92 2.85
C LYS A 34 -23.38 -16.35 2.75
N LEU A 35 -22.45 -17.12 2.19
CA LEU A 35 -21.07 -16.65 1.97
C LEU A 35 -21.01 -15.58 0.88
N LEU A 36 -21.70 -15.76 -0.23
CA LEU A 36 -21.77 -14.75 -1.32
C LEU A 36 -22.43 -13.45 -0.85
N ALA A 37 -23.55 -13.54 -0.16
CA ALA A 37 -24.25 -12.39 0.39
C ALA A 37 -23.39 -11.63 1.42
N ARG A 38 -22.56 -12.35 2.20
CA ARG A 38 -21.63 -11.73 3.15
C ARG A 38 -20.50 -11.01 2.40
N LYS A 39 -19.98 -11.60 1.33
CA LYS A 39 -18.94 -10.99 0.49
C LYS A 39 -19.43 -9.72 -0.17
N GLU A 40 -20.60 -9.73 -0.81
CA GLU A 40 -21.21 -8.54 -1.42
C GLU A 40 -21.44 -7.42 -0.38
N LYS A 41 -21.92 -7.77 0.81
CA LYS A 41 -22.13 -6.79 1.88
C LYS A 41 -20.81 -6.18 2.37
N MET A 42 -19.75 -6.96 2.41
CA MET A 42 -18.43 -6.48 2.80
C MET A 42 -17.82 -5.56 1.75
N GLU A 43 -17.94 -5.90 0.47
CA GLU A 43 -17.49 -5.06 -0.64
C GLU A 43 -18.27 -3.73 -0.71
N ALA A 44 -19.59 -3.79 -0.55
CA ALA A 44 -20.42 -2.59 -0.51
C ALA A 44 -20.07 -1.67 0.67
N SER A 45 -19.80 -2.24 1.85
CA SER A 45 -19.36 -1.49 3.03
C SER A 45 -18.01 -0.80 2.80
N PHE A 46 -17.07 -1.47 2.18
CA PHE A 46 -15.75 -0.91 1.85
C PHE A 46 -15.86 0.28 0.88
N HIS A 47 -16.68 0.15 -0.16
CA HIS A 47 -16.91 1.24 -1.12
C HIS A 47 -17.60 2.44 -0.49
N GLU A 48 -18.54 2.21 0.41
CA GLU A 48 -19.26 3.30 1.11
C GLU A 48 -18.31 4.05 2.06
N GLU A 49 -17.45 3.35 2.77
CA GLU A 49 -16.46 3.99 3.66
C GLU A 49 -15.43 4.81 2.87
N ALA A 50 -14.98 4.31 1.72
CA ALA A 50 -14.10 5.04 0.81
C ALA A 50 -14.77 6.32 0.30
N ARG A 51 -16.05 6.27 -0.10
CA ARG A 51 -16.83 7.46 -0.54
C ARG A 51 -16.97 8.49 0.58
N ARG A 52 -17.26 8.06 1.80
CA ARG A 52 -17.38 8.96 2.96
C ARG A 52 -16.06 9.69 3.25
N THR A 53 -14.95 8.96 3.12
CA THR A 53 -13.61 9.53 3.32
C THR A 53 -13.28 10.58 2.27
N VAL A 54 -13.52 10.30 1.00
CA VAL A 54 -13.33 11.25 -0.12
C VAL A 54 -14.20 12.49 0.06
N ASN A 55 -15.48 12.32 0.38
CA ASN A 55 -16.40 13.44 0.61
C ASN A 55 -15.99 14.31 1.80
N ARG A 56 -15.43 13.69 2.86
CA ARG A 56 -14.91 14.44 4.02
C ARG A 56 -13.69 15.27 3.64
N ILE A 57 -12.78 14.72 2.84
CA ILE A 57 -11.59 15.42 2.35
C ILE A 57 -12.00 16.59 1.44
N MET A 58 -12.88 16.35 0.47
CA MET A 58 -13.37 17.39 -0.43
C MET A 58 -14.07 18.54 0.32
N ARG A 59 -14.91 18.21 1.30
CA ARG A 59 -15.57 19.23 2.13
C ARG A 59 -14.59 20.07 2.93
N ASN A 60 -13.56 19.46 3.50
CA ASN A 60 -12.51 20.16 4.23
C ASN A 60 -11.68 21.07 3.31
N CYS A 61 -11.36 20.61 2.09
CA CYS A 61 -10.67 21.41 1.09
C CYS A 61 -11.50 22.63 0.65
N MET A 62 -12.82 22.48 0.47
CA MET A 62 -13.71 23.60 0.15
C MET A 62 -13.76 24.65 1.28
N LEU A 63 -13.76 24.23 2.53
CA LEU A 63 -13.75 25.16 3.67
C LEU A 63 -12.44 25.94 3.77
N ILE A 64 -11.30 25.32 3.43
CA ILE A 64 -9.98 25.98 3.41
C ILE A 64 -9.90 26.99 2.25
N ALA A 65 -10.44 26.64 1.06
CA ALA A 65 -10.47 27.55 -0.09
C ALA A 65 -11.36 28.78 0.14
N GLY A 66 -12.44 28.64 0.91
CA GLY A 66 -13.34 29.76 1.28
C GLY A 66 -12.69 30.77 2.23
N CYS A 67 -11.80 30.33 3.11
CA CYS A 67 -11.10 31.24 4.04
C CYS A 67 -9.96 32.04 3.37
N ALA A 68 -9.40 31.56 2.27
CA ALA A 68 -8.31 32.25 1.56
C ALA A 68 -8.79 33.46 0.74
N ALA A 69 -10.08 33.55 0.42
CA ALA A 69 -10.63 34.64 -0.39
C ALA A 69 -10.86 35.95 0.38
N VAL A 70 -10.79 35.96 1.71
CA VAL A 70 -11.10 37.14 2.54
C VAL A 70 -9.85 37.92 2.99
N LEU A 71 -8.64 37.38 2.82
CA LEU A 71 -7.39 38.00 3.30
C LEU A 71 -6.40 38.39 2.18
N GLY A 72 -6.85 38.47 0.94
CA GLY A 72 -5.99 38.64 -0.24
C GLY A 72 -5.92 40.06 -0.80
N ALA A 73 -5.69 41.10 0.02
CA ALA A 73 -5.30 42.43 -0.48
C ALA A 73 -4.00 42.86 0.23
N GLY A 74 -2.86 42.53 -0.32
CA GLY A 74 -1.57 43.09 0.12
C GLY A 74 -0.46 42.07 0.18
N ALA A 75 0.29 42.00 -0.89
CA ALA A 75 1.73 41.78 -1.00
C ALA A 75 2.09 40.93 -2.23
N LEU A 76 2.16 41.59 -3.39
CA LEU A 76 3.10 41.19 -4.44
C LEU A 76 4.48 41.51 -3.91
N LEU A 77 5.32 40.50 -3.73
CA LEU A 77 6.75 40.49 -4.01
C LEU A 77 7.40 39.23 -3.37
N ALA A 78 8.25 38.62 -4.15
CA ALA A 78 9.18 37.54 -3.80
C ALA A 78 8.68 36.12 -4.04
N GLN A 79 8.69 35.72 -5.31
CA GLN A 79 9.05 34.38 -5.69
C GLN A 79 10.54 34.23 -5.41
N ASP A 80 10.91 33.55 -4.37
CA ASP A 80 12.25 32.99 -4.29
C ASP A 80 12.13 31.47 -4.12
N SER A 81 12.87 30.88 -5.01
CA SER A 81 13.10 29.48 -5.26
C SER A 81 13.54 28.73 -4.00
N GLY A 82 12.97 27.54 -3.84
CA GLY A 82 13.77 26.49 -3.24
C GLY A 82 14.01 26.56 -1.75
N LYS A 83 12.99 26.69 -0.90
CA LYS A 83 13.18 26.35 0.51
C LYS A 83 12.99 24.85 0.71
N LYS A 84 14.11 24.15 0.65
CA LYS A 84 14.35 22.84 1.25
C LYS A 84 13.69 22.80 2.63
N SER A 85 12.43 22.36 2.70
CA SER A 85 11.74 22.21 3.99
C SER A 85 12.47 21.15 4.80
N SER A 86 13.04 21.63 5.85
CA SER A 86 13.71 20.97 6.97
C SER A 86 13.37 19.50 7.18
N GLY A 87 14.41 18.74 7.23
CA GLY A 87 14.66 17.29 7.33
C GLY A 87 13.72 16.33 8.03
N ALA A 88 12.79 16.71 8.88
CA ALA A 88 11.99 15.76 9.65
C ALA A 88 10.72 15.32 8.87
N SER A 89 9.99 16.24 8.28
CA SER A 89 8.75 15.93 7.55
C SER A 89 9.05 15.23 6.21
N GLY A 90 10.09 15.67 5.50
CA GLY A 90 10.53 15.05 4.25
C GLY A 90 11.01 13.61 4.43
N ASN A 91 11.69 13.34 5.53
CA ASN A 91 12.18 12.00 5.85
C ASN A 91 11.02 11.04 6.19
N ALA A 92 10.05 11.46 6.99
CA ALA A 92 8.89 10.63 7.31
C ALA A 92 8.07 10.24 6.07
N ALA A 93 7.88 11.18 5.13
CA ALA A 93 7.22 10.91 3.86
C ALA A 93 8.02 9.94 2.98
N ALA A 94 9.35 10.09 2.91
CA ALA A 94 10.24 9.18 2.19
C ALA A 94 10.19 7.76 2.80
N VAL A 95 10.23 7.64 4.13
CA VAL A 95 10.09 6.36 4.84
C VAL A 95 8.75 5.69 4.55
N ALA A 96 7.64 6.44 4.54
CA ALA A 96 6.32 5.90 4.23
C ALA A 96 6.23 5.37 2.79
N ARG A 97 6.75 6.11 1.80
CA ARG A 97 6.82 5.64 0.41
C ARG A 97 7.74 4.43 0.28
N GLY A 98 8.91 4.47 0.94
CA GLY A 98 9.86 3.38 0.96
C GLY A 98 9.29 2.09 1.55
N LYS A 99 8.48 2.18 2.60
CA LYS A 99 7.73 1.05 3.16
C LYS A 99 6.81 0.42 2.12
N SER A 100 6.10 1.25 1.35
CA SER A 100 5.22 0.76 0.28
C SER A 100 6.00 0.03 -0.82
N VAL A 101 7.14 0.58 -1.26
CA VAL A 101 8.03 -0.08 -2.22
C VAL A 101 8.56 -1.40 -1.66
N PHE A 102 9.00 -1.42 -0.40
CA PHE A 102 9.48 -2.61 0.27
C PHE A 102 8.43 -3.73 0.29
N GLN A 103 7.21 -3.42 0.67
CA GLN A 103 6.11 -4.38 0.73
C GLN A 103 5.80 -5.00 -0.63
N GLN A 104 5.91 -4.23 -1.71
CA GLN A 104 5.61 -4.69 -3.06
C GLN A 104 6.75 -5.47 -3.71
N LYS A 105 8.00 -5.14 -3.42
CA LYS A 105 9.17 -5.65 -4.16
C LYS A 105 10.14 -6.48 -3.31
N CYS A 106 10.29 -6.17 -2.05
CA CYS A 106 11.33 -6.74 -1.19
C CYS A 106 10.79 -7.78 -0.19
N ALA A 107 9.54 -7.59 0.29
CA ALA A 107 8.95 -8.43 1.33
C ALA A 107 8.73 -9.89 0.91
N VAL A 108 8.75 -10.19 -0.38
CA VAL A 108 8.71 -11.57 -0.89
C VAL A 108 9.94 -12.36 -0.43
N CYS A 109 11.10 -11.70 -0.33
CA CYS A 109 12.39 -12.31 0.02
C CYS A 109 12.92 -11.91 1.40
N HIS A 110 12.52 -10.77 1.96
CA HIS A 110 13.05 -10.22 3.20
C HIS A 110 11.96 -10.02 4.25
N TYR A 111 12.30 -10.26 5.52
CA TYR A 111 11.50 -9.79 6.65
C TYR A 111 12.02 -8.41 7.10
N ASP A 112 11.11 -7.46 7.34
CA ASP A 112 11.42 -6.15 7.90
C ASP A 112 11.39 -6.15 9.44
N ASN A 113 10.62 -7.05 10.04
CA ASN A 113 10.35 -7.14 11.48
C ASN A 113 11.06 -8.31 12.18
N SER A 114 11.87 -9.06 11.46
CA SER A 114 12.61 -10.22 11.99
C SER A 114 14.04 -10.21 11.46
N ASP A 115 14.96 -10.79 12.22
CA ASP A 115 16.35 -11.09 11.84
C ASP A 115 16.49 -12.46 11.18
N GLN A 116 15.41 -13.25 11.16
CA GLN A 116 15.41 -14.57 10.53
C GLN A 116 15.56 -14.46 9.02
N LYS A 117 16.26 -15.44 8.44
CA LYS A 117 16.40 -15.59 7.00
C LYS A 117 15.07 -16.09 6.41
N LYS A 118 14.65 -15.48 5.30
CA LYS A 118 13.60 -15.94 4.41
C LYS A 118 14.27 -16.55 3.15
N ILE A 119 14.18 -15.90 2.01
CA ILE A 119 15.07 -16.16 0.87
C ILE A 119 16.35 -15.34 1.08
N GLY A 120 16.20 -14.05 1.31
CA GLY A 120 17.25 -13.15 1.75
C GLY A 120 17.32 -13.04 3.28
N PRO A 121 18.35 -12.34 3.81
CA PRO A 121 18.48 -12.10 5.26
C PRO A 121 17.35 -11.23 5.80
N GLY A 122 16.99 -11.42 7.07
CA GLY A 122 16.10 -10.53 7.78
C GLY A 122 16.74 -9.15 8.00
N LEU A 123 15.94 -8.10 7.90
CA LEU A 123 16.43 -6.72 7.93
C LEU A 123 16.21 -6.01 9.27
N LYS A 124 15.55 -6.64 10.24
CA LYS A 124 15.41 -6.09 11.57
C LYS A 124 16.77 -5.75 12.19
N GLY A 125 16.90 -4.54 12.69
CA GLY A 125 18.14 -4.06 13.28
C GLY A 125 19.27 -3.79 12.29
N LEU A 126 18.95 -3.64 10.99
CA LEU A 126 19.94 -3.39 9.95
C LEU A 126 20.87 -2.21 10.28
N SER A 127 20.29 -1.08 10.65
CA SER A 127 21.06 0.13 11.00
C SER A 127 21.97 -0.06 12.21
N LYS A 128 21.51 -0.87 13.18
CA LYS A 128 22.30 -1.14 14.41
C LYS A 128 23.46 -2.10 14.16
N ARG A 129 23.31 -3.02 13.20
CA ARG A 129 24.38 -3.97 12.84
C ARG A 129 25.58 -3.28 12.20
N GLY A 130 25.35 -2.21 11.46
CA GLY A 130 26.39 -1.44 10.79
C GLY A 130 27.08 -2.13 9.63
N THR A 131 26.89 -3.44 9.47
CA THR A 131 27.49 -4.26 8.41
C THR A 131 26.47 -5.24 7.83
N PHE A 132 26.65 -5.60 6.55
CA PHE A 132 25.87 -6.63 5.89
C PHE A 132 26.24 -8.02 6.43
N SER A 133 25.22 -8.83 6.74
CA SER A 133 25.43 -10.21 7.23
C SER A 133 26.00 -11.17 6.19
N VAL A 134 25.94 -10.81 4.90
CA VAL A 134 26.36 -11.67 3.79
C VAL A 134 27.86 -11.54 3.46
N ASN A 135 28.45 -10.36 3.65
CA ASN A 135 29.85 -10.10 3.27
C ASN A 135 30.62 -9.22 4.28
N GLY A 136 30.01 -8.80 5.37
CA GLY A 136 30.62 -7.95 6.38
C GLY A 136 30.91 -6.50 5.96
N ALA A 137 30.54 -6.09 4.72
CA ALA A 137 30.76 -4.75 4.25
C ALA A 137 29.89 -3.74 5.03
N LYS A 138 30.41 -2.52 5.18
CA LYS A 138 29.74 -1.44 5.93
C LYS A 138 28.45 -1.02 5.26
N ILE A 139 27.40 -0.84 6.06
CA ILE A 139 26.10 -0.34 5.61
C ILE A 139 26.16 1.18 5.52
N THR A 140 26.09 1.72 4.32
CA THR A 140 25.97 3.15 3.99
C THR A 140 24.84 3.33 2.98
N ASP A 141 24.43 4.55 2.71
CA ASP A 141 23.42 4.82 1.69
C ASP A 141 23.90 4.38 0.31
N GLU A 142 25.18 4.58 0.00
CA GLU A 142 25.81 4.19 -1.25
C GLU A 142 25.90 2.67 -1.38
N SER A 143 26.29 1.96 -0.32
CA SER A 143 26.38 0.51 -0.37
C SER A 143 25.00 -0.14 -0.47
N LEU A 144 23.98 0.40 0.23
CA LEU A 144 22.59 -0.04 0.07
C LEU A 144 22.07 0.23 -1.34
N LYS A 145 22.36 1.41 -1.88
CA LYS A 145 21.99 1.76 -3.25
C LYS A 145 22.62 0.79 -4.24
N THR A 146 23.93 0.59 -4.17
CA THR A 146 24.66 -0.32 -5.06
C THR A 146 24.10 -1.74 -4.97
N TRP A 147 23.78 -2.20 -3.76
CA TRP A 147 23.21 -3.53 -3.56
C TRP A 147 21.83 -3.68 -4.18
N ILE A 148 20.95 -2.69 -3.99
CA ILE A 148 19.60 -2.70 -4.55
C ILE A 148 19.63 -2.58 -6.07
N GLU A 149 20.49 -1.72 -6.61
CA GLU A 149 20.60 -1.51 -8.06
C GLU A 149 21.14 -2.73 -8.80
N ASN A 150 22.17 -3.35 -8.28
CA ASN A 150 22.90 -4.42 -9.00
C ASN A 150 22.48 -5.83 -8.58
N GLY A 151 21.89 -5.97 -7.38
CA GLY A 151 21.54 -7.29 -6.86
C GLY A 151 22.75 -8.17 -6.48
N ASP A 152 22.49 -9.48 -6.40
CA ASP A 152 23.45 -10.54 -6.09
C ASP A 152 22.91 -11.84 -6.72
N GLN A 153 23.57 -12.97 -6.50
CA GLN A 153 23.18 -14.29 -7.03
C GLN A 153 21.73 -14.66 -6.76
N LEU A 154 21.19 -14.27 -5.61
CA LEU A 154 19.81 -14.54 -5.20
C LEU A 154 18.89 -13.31 -5.22
N MET A 155 19.46 -12.12 -5.15
CA MET A 155 18.72 -10.86 -5.17
C MET A 155 18.74 -10.27 -6.58
N PRO A 156 17.60 -10.13 -7.25
CA PRO A 156 17.57 -9.54 -8.58
C PRO A 156 17.98 -8.06 -8.55
N PRO A 157 18.56 -7.54 -9.65
CA PRO A 157 18.85 -6.12 -9.78
C PRO A 157 17.55 -5.31 -9.95
N PHE A 158 17.46 -4.17 -9.26
CA PHE A 158 16.28 -3.30 -9.31
C PHE A 158 16.51 -1.99 -10.06
N LYS A 159 17.71 -1.77 -10.64
CA LYS A 159 18.05 -0.55 -11.36
C LYS A 159 17.08 -0.21 -12.48
N GLU A 160 16.61 -1.23 -13.22
CA GLU A 160 15.71 -1.06 -14.37
C GLU A 160 14.22 -1.15 -13.97
N THR A 161 13.91 -1.54 -12.74
CA THR A 161 12.52 -1.77 -12.28
C THR A 161 12.03 -0.77 -11.26
N LEU A 162 12.93 -0.03 -10.63
CA LEU A 162 12.63 1.03 -9.68
C LEU A 162 13.24 2.35 -10.13
N GLU A 163 12.45 3.41 -10.05
CA GLU A 163 12.95 4.75 -10.26
C GLU A 163 13.99 5.14 -9.19
N PRO A 164 14.99 6.00 -9.51
CA PRO A 164 16.00 6.44 -8.54
C PRO A 164 15.41 7.02 -7.25
N GLY A 165 14.26 7.69 -7.34
CA GLY A 165 13.51 8.19 -6.19
C GLY A 165 12.96 7.08 -5.29
N GLN A 166 12.46 6.00 -5.89
CA GLN A 166 11.95 4.83 -5.16
C GLN A 166 13.08 4.07 -4.46
N ILE A 167 14.24 3.96 -5.10
CA ILE A 167 15.46 3.37 -4.48
C ILE A 167 15.86 4.18 -3.25
N LYS A 168 15.88 5.50 -3.36
CA LYS A 168 16.17 6.41 -2.25
C LYS A 168 15.15 6.28 -1.12
N ASP A 169 13.87 6.19 -1.44
CA ASP A 169 12.80 6.03 -0.46
C ASP A 169 12.89 4.67 0.27
N VAL A 170 13.16 3.57 -0.44
CA VAL A 170 13.30 2.25 0.21
C VAL A 170 14.56 2.19 1.08
N ILE A 171 15.66 2.86 0.70
CA ILE A 171 16.84 3.00 1.56
C ILE A 171 16.47 3.75 2.84
N ALA A 172 15.73 4.86 2.74
CA ALA A 172 15.26 5.60 3.92
C ALA A 172 14.43 4.70 4.84
N TYR A 173 13.57 3.84 4.29
CA TYR A 173 12.77 2.90 5.08
C TYR A 173 13.63 1.81 5.75
N VAL A 174 14.47 1.09 5.01
CA VAL A 174 15.24 -0.03 5.58
C VAL A 174 16.24 0.43 6.65
N LYS A 175 16.66 1.68 6.62
CA LYS A 175 17.47 2.31 7.68
C LYS A 175 16.71 2.58 8.96
N THR A 176 15.40 2.46 8.98
CA THR A 176 14.58 2.57 10.20
C THR A 176 14.39 1.23 10.92
N LEU A 177 14.78 0.14 10.27
CA LEU A 177 14.57 -1.22 10.78
C LEU A 177 15.58 -1.63 11.85
#